data_fa7b0c9976eb9e20a672b027514b5d87
#
_entry.id   fa7b0c9976eb9e20a672b027514b5d87
#
_cell.length_a   1.000
_cell.length_b   1.000
_cell.length_c   1.000
_cell.angle_alpha   90.00
_cell.angle_beta   90.00
_cell.angle_gamma   90.00
#
_symmetry.space_group_name_H-M   'P 1'
#
loop_
_entity.id
_entity.type
_entity.pdbx_description
1 polymer ?
#
loop_
_entity_poly.entity_id
_entity_poly.type
_entity_poly.pdbx_seq_one_letter_code
_entity_poly.pdbx_strand_id
1 'polypeptide(L)'
;MLTIKQITENQDAVIRGLEKKHFKGAKEAIEQVLIVDNKRKAAQAELDSLLSEIKILSKSIGGLMKEGKKEEAEAAKQKVATIKEQTSVLEAAMKEAEEERKQILYTIPNIPYDLVPEGTCAEDNVIVKTGGENTQLPENPLPHWELAKKYNLIDFDLGVKITGAGFPVYVGAGARLQRALINFFLDEARAAGYIEIMPPTVVNAASGYGTGQLPDKEGQMYHCTEDDLYLIPTAEVPVTNIYRDVILNENELPIKNCAYTQCFRREAGSYGKDVRGLNRLHEFSKIEIVRIDTPEHSQQSHDEMLAHVEGLLQKLELPYRILRLCGGDMSFTAALCYDFEVYSEAQGRWLEVSSVSNFDSYQANRLQCRYRNADKKIQLCHTLNGSALALPRIVAALLENFQTPEGIRIPKVLQPYMGCDMIK
;
A
#
# COMPACT_ATOMS: atom_id res chain seq x y z
N MET A 1 1.61 3.31 -10.31
CA MET A 1 2.68 3.42 -11.34
C MET A 1 2.84 4.87 -11.77
N LEU A 2 4.04 5.25 -12.19
CA LEU A 2 4.30 6.58 -12.73
C LEU A 2 3.43 6.86 -13.95
N THR A 3 3.06 8.11 -14.18
CA THR A 3 2.35 8.50 -15.40
C THR A 3 3.36 8.82 -16.50
N ILE A 4 2.96 8.60 -17.77
CA ILE A 4 3.81 8.99 -18.92
C ILE A 4 4.07 10.48 -18.92
N LYS A 5 3.10 11.28 -18.47
CA LYS A 5 3.24 12.73 -18.34
C LYS A 5 4.38 13.11 -17.40
N GLN A 6 4.42 12.53 -16.18
CA GLN A 6 5.53 12.75 -15.22
C GLN A 6 6.89 12.41 -15.84
N ILE A 7 6.98 11.27 -16.54
CA ILE A 7 8.20 10.80 -17.18
C ILE A 7 8.65 11.75 -18.30
N THR A 8 7.74 12.20 -19.16
CA THR A 8 8.08 13.04 -20.31
C THR A 8 8.39 14.49 -19.95
N GLU A 9 7.70 15.05 -18.93
CA GLU A 9 7.90 16.44 -18.53
C GLU A 9 9.14 16.65 -17.65
N ASN A 10 9.57 15.61 -16.88
CA ASN A 10 10.61 15.72 -15.88
C ASN A 10 11.57 14.52 -15.85
N GLN A 11 11.99 14.03 -17.02
CA GLN A 11 12.76 12.78 -17.15
C GLN A 11 13.97 12.70 -16.21
N ASP A 12 14.79 13.75 -16.15
CA ASP A 12 16.00 13.77 -15.30
C ASP A 12 15.66 13.73 -13.81
N ALA A 13 14.59 14.42 -13.39
CA ALA A 13 14.14 14.38 -11.99
C ALA A 13 13.59 12.99 -11.63
N VAL A 14 12.86 12.35 -12.55
CA VAL A 14 12.38 10.99 -12.39
C VAL A 14 13.56 10.02 -12.21
N ILE A 15 14.56 10.09 -13.07
CA ILE A 15 15.74 9.22 -12.99
C ILE A 15 16.47 9.42 -11.66
N ARG A 16 16.75 10.67 -11.24
CA ARG A 16 17.37 10.96 -9.93
C ARG A 16 16.54 10.42 -8.75
N GLY A 17 15.21 10.55 -8.80
CA GLY A 17 14.33 10.00 -7.76
C GLY A 17 14.37 8.46 -7.69
N LEU A 18 14.46 7.79 -8.83
CA LEU A 18 14.62 6.33 -8.89
C LEU A 18 16.00 5.89 -8.38
N GLU A 19 17.06 6.64 -8.70
CA GLU A 19 18.42 6.41 -8.18
C GLU A 19 18.47 6.60 -6.66
N LYS A 20 17.76 7.58 -6.11
CA LYS A 20 17.60 7.79 -4.66
C LYS A 20 16.97 6.59 -3.95
N LYS A 21 16.10 5.85 -4.63
CA LYS A 21 15.55 4.55 -4.18
C LYS A 21 16.46 3.36 -4.53
N HIS A 22 17.67 3.59 -4.97
CA HIS A 22 18.61 2.55 -5.40
C HIS A 22 18.06 1.62 -6.48
N PHE A 23 17.11 2.11 -7.31
CA PHE A 23 16.56 1.35 -8.43
C PHE A 23 17.61 1.21 -9.53
N LYS A 24 18.10 -0.02 -9.71
CA LYS A 24 19.12 -0.33 -10.71
C LYS A 24 18.57 -0.21 -12.13
N GLY A 25 19.32 0.41 -13.05
CA GLY A 25 18.89 0.57 -14.43
C GLY A 25 17.76 1.62 -14.59
N ALA A 26 17.73 2.65 -13.75
CA ALA A 26 16.70 3.69 -13.78
C ALA A 26 16.57 4.37 -15.14
N LYS A 27 17.71 4.75 -15.74
CA LYS A 27 17.76 5.40 -17.05
C LYS A 27 17.25 4.50 -18.15
N GLU A 28 17.75 3.27 -18.21
CA GLU A 28 17.37 2.26 -19.19
C GLU A 28 15.87 1.92 -19.11
N ALA A 29 15.34 1.79 -17.91
CA ALA A 29 13.92 1.51 -17.70
C ALA A 29 13.04 2.67 -18.22
N ILE A 30 13.41 3.92 -17.94
CA ILE A 30 12.68 5.10 -18.42
C ILE A 30 12.79 5.23 -19.95
N GLU A 31 13.98 5.03 -20.53
CA GLU A 31 14.17 5.01 -21.99
C GLU A 31 13.29 3.94 -22.67
N GLN A 32 13.23 2.73 -22.09
CA GLN A 32 12.38 1.65 -22.62
C GLN A 32 10.89 2.01 -22.58
N VAL A 33 10.41 2.61 -21.48
CA VAL A 33 9.02 3.11 -21.39
C VAL A 33 8.74 4.10 -22.52
N LEU A 34 9.64 5.04 -22.77
CA LEU A 34 9.46 6.07 -23.80
C LEU A 34 9.50 5.49 -25.22
N ILE A 35 10.37 4.50 -25.47
CA ILE A 35 10.43 3.78 -26.76
C ILE A 35 9.08 3.10 -27.05
N VAL A 36 8.54 2.37 -26.06
CA VAL A 36 7.26 1.66 -26.22
C VAL A 36 6.09 2.64 -26.35
N ASP A 37 6.10 3.75 -25.57
CA ASP A 37 5.07 4.79 -25.70
C ASP A 37 5.09 5.47 -27.08
N ASN A 38 6.27 5.69 -27.66
CA ASN A 38 6.41 6.23 -29.00
C ASN A 38 5.90 5.26 -30.07
N LYS A 39 6.14 3.94 -29.94
CA LYS A 39 5.53 2.92 -30.82
C LYS A 39 4.01 3.01 -30.77
N ARG A 40 3.44 3.07 -29.57
CA ARG A 40 1.99 3.21 -29.38
C ARG A 40 1.45 4.49 -30.02
N LYS A 41 2.12 5.64 -29.81
CA LYS A 41 1.73 6.94 -30.40
C LYS A 41 1.78 6.91 -31.93
N ALA A 42 2.79 6.29 -32.50
CA ALA A 42 2.91 6.15 -33.95
C ALA A 42 1.76 5.30 -34.53
N ALA A 43 1.48 4.14 -33.90
CA ALA A 43 0.35 3.29 -34.30
C ALA A 43 -0.99 4.01 -34.18
N GLN A 44 -1.20 4.81 -33.10
CA GLN A 44 -2.40 5.61 -32.92
C GLN A 44 -2.57 6.66 -34.01
N ALA A 45 -1.50 7.40 -34.34
CA ALA A 45 -1.56 8.45 -35.36
C ALA A 45 -1.88 7.87 -36.75
N GLU A 46 -1.30 6.71 -37.10
CA GLU A 46 -1.59 6.01 -38.35
C GLU A 46 -3.04 5.48 -38.38
N LEU A 47 -3.51 4.88 -37.26
CA LEU A 47 -4.88 4.44 -37.09
C LEU A 47 -5.88 5.56 -37.32
N ASP A 48 -5.67 6.72 -36.66
CA ASP A 48 -6.53 7.91 -36.79
C ASP A 48 -6.58 8.43 -38.21
N SER A 49 -5.45 8.39 -38.92
CA SER A 49 -5.36 8.77 -40.36
C SER A 49 -6.19 7.82 -41.21
N LEU A 50 -6.03 6.51 -41.05
CA LEU A 50 -6.78 5.50 -41.80
C LEU A 50 -8.29 5.52 -41.54
N LEU A 51 -8.69 5.75 -40.27
CA LEU A 51 -10.10 5.92 -39.89
C LEU A 51 -10.71 7.17 -40.56
N SER A 52 -9.95 8.26 -40.64
CA SER A 52 -10.37 9.45 -41.38
C SER A 52 -10.55 9.18 -42.87
N GLU A 53 -9.62 8.42 -43.51
CA GLU A 53 -9.72 8.02 -44.91
C GLU A 53 -10.96 7.13 -45.15
N ILE A 54 -11.23 6.15 -44.30
CA ILE A 54 -12.46 5.33 -44.34
C ILE A 54 -13.70 6.23 -44.34
N LYS A 55 -13.73 7.25 -43.47
CA LYS A 55 -14.88 8.16 -43.37
C LYS A 55 -15.10 8.94 -44.66
N ILE A 56 -14.03 9.42 -45.31
CA ILE A 56 -14.09 10.15 -46.58
C ILE A 56 -14.56 9.22 -47.70
N LEU A 57 -13.94 8.05 -47.85
CA LEU A 57 -14.31 7.07 -48.85
C LEU A 57 -15.75 6.57 -48.73
N SER A 58 -16.20 6.31 -47.50
CA SER A 58 -17.57 5.88 -47.23
C SER A 58 -18.62 6.92 -47.66
N LYS A 59 -18.30 8.21 -47.49
CA LYS A 59 -19.17 9.30 -48.01
C LYS A 59 -19.18 9.33 -49.56
N SER A 60 -18.01 9.18 -50.19
CA SER A 60 -17.89 9.21 -51.66
C SER A 60 -18.64 8.08 -52.33
N ILE A 61 -18.64 6.87 -51.75
CA ILE A 61 -19.36 5.70 -52.29
C ILE A 61 -20.86 6.01 -52.47
N GLY A 62 -21.48 6.70 -51.48
CA GLY A 62 -22.87 7.10 -51.57
C GLY A 62 -23.17 8.10 -52.71
N GLY A 63 -22.24 9.02 -53.00
CA GLY A 63 -22.30 9.93 -54.13
C GLY A 63 -22.15 9.24 -55.47
N LEU A 64 -21.08 8.41 -55.60
CA LEU A 64 -20.78 7.66 -56.83
C LEU A 64 -21.93 6.67 -57.26
N MET A 65 -22.56 6.07 -56.26
CA MET A 65 -23.72 5.21 -56.51
C MET A 65 -24.93 6.00 -57.04
N LYS A 66 -25.17 7.23 -56.56
CA LYS A 66 -26.23 8.11 -57.05
C LYS A 66 -25.96 8.63 -58.46
N GLU A 67 -24.69 8.84 -58.81
CA GLU A 67 -24.24 9.27 -60.12
C GLU A 67 -24.17 8.12 -61.15
N GLY A 68 -24.44 6.88 -60.74
CA GLY A 68 -24.38 5.69 -61.61
C GLY A 68 -22.97 5.15 -61.86
N LYS A 69 -21.92 5.65 -61.24
CA LYS A 69 -20.51 5.31 -61.38
C LYS A 69 -20.18 4.02 -60.59
N LYS A 70 -20.74 2.88 -61.01
CA LYS A 70 -20.68 1.62 -60.25
C LYS A 70 -19.27 1.07 -60.09
N GLU A 71 -18.40 1.16 -61.12
CA GLU A 71 -17.02 0.66 -61.08
C GLU A 71 -16.16 1.47 -60.06
N GLU A 72 -16.29 2.81 -60.07
CA GLU A 72 -15.59 3.67 -59.11
C GLU A 72 -16.08 3.43 -57.67
N ALA A 73 -17.38 3.19 -57.47
CA ALA A 73 -17.95 2.87 -56.17
C ALA A 73 -17.44 1.51 -55.67
N GLU A 74 -17.26 0.50 -56.55
CA GLU A 74 -16.74 -0.81 -56.18
C GLU A 74 -15.24 -0.75 -55.83
N ALA A 75 -14.45 0.01 -56.62
CA ALA A 75 -13.06 0.27 -56.29
C ALA A 75 -12.90 0.98 -54.90
N ALA A 76 -13.77 1.95 -54.60
CA ALA A 76 -13.77 2.61 -53.28
C ALA A 76 -14.14 1.64 -52.15
N LYS A 77 -15.09 0.73 -52.34
CA LYS A 77 -15.41 -0.32 -51.37
C LYS A 77 -14.25 -1.28 -51.10
N GLN A 78 -13.57 -1.73 -52.15
CA GLN A 78 -12.38 -2.56 -52.01
C GLN A 78 -11.29 -1.85 -51.21
N LYS A 79 -11.05 -0.57 -51.52
CA LYS A 79 -10.09 0.24 -50.75
C LYS A 79 -10.47 0.35 -49.29
N VAL A 80 -11.75 0.58 -48.97
CA VAL A 80 -12.25 0.57 -47.58
C VAL A 80 -12.02 -0.79 -46.92
N ALA A 81 -12.20 -1.90 -47.62
CA ALA A 81 -11.94 -3.24 -47.07
C ALA A 81 -10.45 -3.43 -46.71
N THR A 82 -9.56 -3.08 -47.62
CA THR A 82 -8.10 -3.14 -47.38
C THR A 82 -7.67 -2.25 -46.21
N ILE A 83 -8.18 -1.03 -46.13
CA ILE A 83 -7.87 -0.13 -44.99
C ILE A 83 -8.41 -0.69 -43.67
N LYS A 84 -9.57 -1.33 -43.64
CA LYS A 84 -10.08 -2.01 -42.45
C LYS A 84 -9.19 -3.14 -41.94
N GLU A 85 -8.59 -3.91 -42.86
CA GLU A 85 -7.60 -4.91 -42.45
C GLU A 85 -6.36 -4.27 -41.81
N GLN A 86 -5.88 -3.18 -42.39
CA GLN A 86 -4.76 -2.41 -41.83
C GLN A 86 -5.09 -1.81 -40.46
N THR A 87 -6.30 -1.24 -40.27
CA THR A 87 -6.71 -0.72 -38.95
C THR A 87 -6.75 -1.81 -37.88
N SER A 88 -7.19 -3.03 -38.25
CA SER A 88 -7.20 -4.16 -37.29
C SER A 88 -5.78 -4.55 -36.83
N VAL A 89 -4.80 -4.52 -37.74
CA VAL A 89 -3.40 -4.77 -37.41
C VAL A 89 -2.82 -3.70 -36.50
N LEU A 90 -3.13 -2.43 -36.77
CA LEU A 90 -2.68 -1.29 -35.96
C LEU A 90 -3.32 -1.30 -34.56
N GLU A 91 -4.61 -1.62 -34.45
CA GLU A 91 -5.30 -1.80 -33.18
C GLU A 91 -4.65 -2.88 -32.30
N ALA A 92 -4.28 -4.01 -32.93
CA ALA A 92 -3.56 -5.09 -32.23
C ALA A 92 -2.17 -4.64 -31.77
N ALA A 93 -1.40 -3.99 -32.65
CA ALA A 93 -0.07 -3.45 -32.31
C ALA A 93 -0.12 -2.39 -31.21
N MET A 94 -1.13 -1.52 -31.22
CA MET A 94 -1.36 -0.52 -30.19
C MET A 94 -1.66 -1.18 -28.84
N LYS A 95 -2.54 -2.18 -28.81
CA LYS A 95 -2.87 -2.94 -27.59
C LYS A 95 -1.67 -3.68 -27.02
N GLU A 96 -0.85 -4.28 -27.87
CA GLU A 96 0.40 -4.95 -27.46
C GLU A 96 1.38 -3.94 -26.85
N ALA A 97 1.58 -2.79 -27.48
CA ALA A 97 2.44 -1.74 -26.96
C ALA A 97 1.92 -1.15 -25.61
N GLU A 98 0.60 -1.04 -25.45
CA GLU A 98 -0.01 -0.60 -24.18
C GLU A 98 0.26 -1.60 -23.05
N GLU A 99 0.10 -2.89 -23.33
CA GLU A 99 0.36 -3.93 -22.34
C GLU A 99 1.87 -4.03 -22.01
N GLU A 100 2.76 -4.00 -23.02
CA GLU A 100 4.22 -3.98 -22.82
C GLU A 100 4.62 -2.80 -21.93
N ARG A 101 4.14 -1.58 -22.25
CA ARG A 101 4.41 -0.37 -21.46
C ARG A 101 3.93 -0.52 -20.03
N LYS A 102 2.74 -1.07 -19.82
CA LYS A 102 2.15 -1.30 -18.49
C LYS A 102 2.99 -2.27 -17.67
N GLN A 103 3.45 -3.37 -18.27
CA GLN A 103 4.30 -4.35 -17.60
C GLN A 103 5.64 -3.71 -17.17
N ILE A 104 6.27 -2.89 -18.02
CA ILE A 104 7.49 -2.17 -17.65
C ILE A 104 7.20 -1.21 -16.47
N LEU A 105 6.14 -0.41 -16.55
CA LEU A 105 5.75 0.54 -15.49
C LEU A 105 5.44 -0.14 -14.15
N TYR A 106 4.96 -1.38 -14.14
CA TYR A 106 4.76 -2.14 -12.91
C TYR A 106 6.07 -2.50 -12.19
N THR A 107 7.20 -2.51 -12.90
CA THR A 107 8.51 -2.80 -12.31
C THR A 107 9.27 -1.57 -11.82
N ILE A 108 8.79 -0.36 -12.11
CA ILE A 108 9.41 0.91 -11.74
C ILE A 108 8.80 1.42 -10.42
N PRO A 109 9.60 1.72 -9.38
CA PRO A 109 9.09 2.24 -8.11
C PRO A 109 8.54 3.66 -8.23
N ASN A 110 7.88 4.13 -7.18
CA ASN A 110 7.47 5.52 -7.05
C ASN A 110 8.67 6.43 -6.77
N ILE A 111 8.52 7.72 -7.08
CA ILE A 111 9.55 8.74 -6.88
C ILE A 111 9.43 9.30 -5.46
N PRO A 112 10.52 9.33 -4.66
CA PRO A 112 10.49 9.92 -3.34
C PRO A 112 10.45 11.45 -3.41
N TYR A 113 9.85 12.06 -2.39
CA TYR A 113 9.91 13.52 -2.21
C TYR A 113 11.35 14.00 -1.96
N ASP A 114 11.61 15.29 -2.22
CA ASP A 114 12.93 15.89 -2.02
C ASP A 114 13.39 15.81 -0.56
N LEU A 115 12.42 15.90 0.39
CA LEU A 115 12.70 15.84 1.84
C LEU A 115 13.05 14.44 2.35
N VAL A 116 12.90 13.38 1.54
CA VAL A 116 13.33 12.02 1.89
C VAL A 116 14.85 11.99 1.97
N PRO A 117 15.46 11.52 3.07
CA PRO A 117 16.91 11.49 3.19
C PRO A 117 17.55 10.49 2.22
N GLU A 118 18.79 10.77 1.84
CA GLU A 118 19.63 9.78 1.18
C GLU A 118 19.96 8.65 2.16
N GLY A 119 20.12 7.44 1.67
CA GLY A 119 20.45 6.29 2.50
C GLY A 119 20.09 4.97 1.83
N THR A 120 20.68 3.89 2.34
CA THR A 120 20.57 2.53 1.76
C THR A 120 19.85 1.53 2.64
N CYS A 121 19.71 1.83 3.94
CA CYS A 121 19.19 0.90 4.94
C CYS A 121 18.55 1.64 6.12
N ALA A 122 17.96 0.90 7.05
CA ALA A 122 17.23 1.44 8.20
C ALA A 122 18.08 2.34 9.13
N GLU A 123 19.38 2.12 9.17
CA GLU A 123 20.31 2.93 9.96
C GLU A 123 20.44 4.37 9.43
N ASP A 124 20.13 4.60 8.17
CA ASP A 124 20.16 5.91 7.51
C ASP A 124 18.85 6.71 7.69
N ASN A 125 17.84 6.12 8.35
CA ASN A 125 16.58 6.79 8.65
C ASN A 125 16.78 7.93 9.65
N VAL A 126 16.03 9.01 9.49
CA VAL A 126 16.15 10.21 10.32
C VAL A 126 15.10 10.21 11.41
N ILE A 127 15.52 10.20 12.68
CA ILE A 127 14.60 10.41 13.81
C ILE A 127 14.11 11.87 13.78
N VAL A 128 12.79 12.03 13.57
CA VAL A 128 12.17 13.36 13.50
C VAL A 128 11.47 13.76 14.79
N LYS A 129 11.12 12.79 15.62
CA LYS A 129 10.47 13.02 16.90
C LYS A 129 10.68 11.84 17.85
N THR A 130 10.70 12.14 19.15
CA THR A 130 10.65 11.16 20.24
C THR A 130 9.60 11.57 21.25
N GLY A 131 9.00 10.61 21.96
CA GLY A 131 7.99 10.88 22.99
C GLY A 131 7.79 9.69 23.92
N GLY A 132 6.96 9.90 24.93
CA GLY A 132 6.77 8.94 26.02
C GLY A 132 7.94 8.91 26.99
N GLU A 133 7.70 8.36 28.16
CA GLU A 133 8.74 8.16 29.18
C GLU A 133 9.02 6.67 29.34
N ASN A 134 10.29 6.33 29.58
CA ASN A 134 10.65 4.97 29.91
C ASN A 134 10.05 4.60 31.27
N THR A 135 9.37 3.47 31.32
CA THR A 135 8.80 2.97 32.58
C THR A 135 9.89 2.45 33.50
N GLN A 136 9.71 2.65 34.83
CA GLN A 136 10.60 2.03 35.80
C GLN A 136 10.33 0.51 35.82
N LEU A 137 11.29 -0.25 35.36
CA LEU A 137 11.21 -1.71 35.28
C LEU A 137 11.88 -2.40 36.48
N PRO A 138 11.54 -3.67 36.77
CA PRO A 138 12.29 -4.52 37.67
C PRO A 138 13.78 -4.62 37.26
N GLU A 139 14.67 -4.93 38.22
CA GLU A 139 16.11 -5.03 37.97
C GLU A 139 16.50 -5.98 36.82
N ASN A 140 15.69 -7.03 36.59
CA ASN A 140 15.87 -7.99 35.50
C ASN A 140 14.55 -8.15 34.72
N PRO A 141 14.23 -7.27 33.77
CA PRO A 141 12.97 -7.33 33.05
C PRO A 141 12.93 -8.55 32.12
N LEU A 142 11.80 -9.26 32.15
CA LEU A 142 11.59 -10.42 31.29
C LEU A 142 11.12 -10.00 29.89
N PRO A 143 11.58 -10.64 28.83
CA PRO A 143 11.05 -10.41 27.49
C PRO A 143 9.64 -10.98 27.34
N HIS A 144 8.87 -10.42 26.40
CA HIS A 144 7.46 -10.74 26.22
C HIS A 144 7.15 -12.25 26.05
N TRP A 145 8.02 -13.03 25.45
CA TRP A 145 7.81 -14.48 25.31
C TRP A 145 7.90 -15.25 26.64
N GLU A 146 8.69 -14.75 27.60
CA GLU A 146 8.73 -15.32 28.96
C GLU A 146 7.55 -14.86 29.79
N LEU A 147 7.15 -13.57 29.68
CA LEU A 147 5.94 -13.06 30.30
C LEU A 147 4.68 -13.74 29.77
N ALA A 148 4.60 -13.97 28.45
CA ALA A 148 3.51 -14.69 27.82
C ALA A 148 3.36 -16.11 28.38
N LYS A 149 4.46 -16.81 28.60
CA LYS A 149 4.47 -18.12 29.25
C LYS A 149 4.13 -18.04 30.74
N LYS A 150 4.74 -17.11 31.48
CA LYS A 150 4.52 -16.95 32.92
C LYS A 150 3.06 -16.71 33.28
N TYR A 151 2.36 -15.88 32.50
CA TYR A 151 0.97 -15.51 32.73
C TYR A 151 -0.03 -16.26 31.82
N ASN A 152 0.43 -17.26 31.09
CA ASN A 152 -0.38 -18.08 30.16
C ASN A 152 -1.21 -17.21 29.18
N LEU A 153 -0.53 -16.27 28.50
CA LEU A 153 -1.18 -15.32 27.60
C LEU A 153 -1.10 -15.73 26.12
N ILE A 154 0.02 -16.36 25.75
CA ILE A 154 0.30 -16.78 24.38
C ILE A 154 1.03 -18.10 24.41
N ASP A 155 0.52 -19.07 23.65
CA ASP A 155 1.10 -20.39 23.47
C ASP A 155 1.71 -20.50 22.06
N PHE A 156 3.02 -20.37 21.98
CA PHE A 156 3.77 -20.51 20.72
C PHE A 156 3.91 -21.96 20.27
N ASP A 157 4.02 -22.90 21.22
CA ASP A 157 4.18 -24.33 20.93
C ASP A 157 2.89 -24.92 20.36
N LEU A 158 1.74 -24.48 20.88
CA LEU A 158 0.43 -24.85 20.33
C LEU A 158 0.26 -24.32 18.90
N GLY A 159 0.74 -23.11 18.62
CA GLY A 159 0.75 -22.54 17.27
C GLY A 159 1.59 -23.36 16.29
N VAL A 160 2.78 -23.79 16.72
CA VAL A 160 3.63 -24.69 15.94
C VAL A 160 2.94 -26.02 15.67
N LYS A 161 2.23 -26.57 16.65
CA LYS A 161 1.46 -27.82 16.50
C LYS A 161 0.32 -27.73 15.49
N ILE A 162 -0.38 -26.58 15.46
CA ILE A 162 -1.58 -26.38 14.61
C ILE A 162 -1.19 -26.04 13.17
N THR A 163 -0.19 -25.14 13.00
CA THR A 163 0.12 -24.55 11.70
C THR A 163 1.62 -24.57 11.39
N GLY A 164 2.44 -24.05 12.33
CA GLY A 164 3.88 -23.89 12.15
C GLY A 164 4.42 -22.73 12.98
N ALA A 165 5.72 -22.50 12.92
CA ALA A 165 6.35 -21.33 13.57
C ALA A 165 5.79 -20.03 13.00
N GLY A 166 5.68 -18.99 13.85
CA GLY A 166 5.16 -17.69 13.43
C GLY A 166 3.62 -17.56 13.42
N PHE A 167 2.90 -18.54 13.98
CA PHE A 167 1.44 -18.54 14.19
C PHE A 167 1.13 -18.70 15.68
N PRO A 168 1.13 -17.63 16.50
CA PRO A 168 0.89 -17.72 17.93
C PRO A 168 -0.57 -17.97 18.26
N VAL A 169 -0.83 -18.72 19.36
CA VAL A 169 -2.17 -18.89 19.91
C VAL A 169 -2.33 -18.02 21.15
N TYR A 170 -3.21 -17.04 21.10
CA TYR A 170 -3.53 -16.19 22.23
C TYR A 170 -4.53 -16.87 23.15
N VAL A 171 -4.27 -16.86 24.47
CA VAL A 171 -5.05 -17.61 25.47
C VAL A 171 -5.55 -16.66 26.58
N GLY A 172 -6.74 -16.88 27.11
CA GLY A 172 -7.24 -16.20 28.28
C GLY A 172 -7.14 -14.67 28.25
N ALA A 173 -6.38 -14.09 29.17
CA ALA A 173 -6.15 -12.65 29.24
C ALA A 173 -5.37 -12.12 28.01
N GLY A 174 -4.52 -12.92 27.38
CA GLY A 174 -3.85 -12.57 26.13
C GLY A 174 -4.83 -12.39 24.97
N ALA A 175 -5.77 -13.30 24.79
CA ALA A 175 -6.82 -13.17 23.78
C ALA A 175 -7.75 -11.97 24.09
N ARG A 176 -8.01 -11.69 25.36
CA ARG A 176 -8.77 -10.51 25.77
C ARG A 176 -8.01 -9.22 25.47
N LEU A 177 -6.69 -9.17 25.68
CA LEU A 177 -5.86 -8.03 25.36
C LEU A 177 -5.86 -7.73 23.86
N GLN A 178 -5.79 -8.75 23.01
CA GLN A 178 -5.93 -8.58 21.56
C GLN A 178 -7.25 -7.89 21.20
N ARG A 179 -8.38 -8.39 21.72
CA ARG A 179 -9.70 -7.78 21.46
C ARG A 179 -9.83 -6.37 22.05
N ALA A 180 -9.24 -6.13 23.22
CA ALA A 180 -9.22 -4.81 23.86
C ALA A 180 -8.50 -3.78 22.98
N LEU A 181 -7.33 -4.13 22.44
CA LEU A 181 -6.57 -3.29 21.51
C LEU A 181 -7.33 -3.05 20.19
N ILE A 182 -7.93 -4.09 19.62
CA ILE A 182 -8.72 -3.97 18.38
C ILE A 182 -9.85 -2.95 18.59
N ASN A 183 -10.65 -3.13 19.65
CA ASN A 183 -11.78 -2.23 19.92
C ASN A 183 -11.31 -0.81 20.21
N PHE A 184 -10.26 -0.65 21.03
CA PHE A 184 -9.71 0.67 21.35
C PHE A 184 -9.24 1.41 20.08
N PHE A 185 -8.47 0.76 19.22
CA PHE A 185 -7.96 1.40 18.00
C PHE A 185 -9.06 1.74 17.00
N LEU A 186 -10.07 0.87 16.86
CA LEU A 186 -11.23 1.16 15.99
C LEU A 186 -12.08 2.31 16.55
N ASP A 187 -12.31 2.36 17.86
CA ASP A 187 -13.05 3.46 18.48
C ASP A 187 -12.31 4.81 18.33
N GLU A 188 -10.98 4.81 18.48
CA GLU A 188 -10.14 5.99 18.25
C GLU A 188 -10.14 6.43 16.78
N ALA A 189 -10.05 5.49 15.84
CA ALA A 189 -10.15 5.80 14.41
C ALA A 189 -11.52 6.40 14.08
N ARG A 190 -12.60 5.83 14.63
CA ARG A 190 -13.97 6.34 14.46
C ARG A 190 -14.12 7.75 15.04
N ALA A 191 -13.56 8.00 16.21
CA ALA A 191 -13.54 9.34 16.83
C ALA A 191 -12.76 10.37 15.98
N ALA A 192 -11.75 9.94 15.23
CA ALA A 192 -11.00 10.75 14.26
C ALA A 192 -11.70 10.89 12.89
N GLY A 193 -12.94 10.38 12.76
CA GLY A 193 -13.78 10.53 11.56
C GLY A 193 -13.52 9.49 10.48
N TYR A 194 -12.86 8.37 10.80
CA TYR A 194 -12.73 7.24 9.87
C TYR A 194 -14.02 6.41 9.85
N ILE A 195 -14.37 5.93 8.66
CA ILE A 195 -15.46 4.95 8.47
C ILE A 195 -14.85 3.56 8.56
N GLU A 196 -15.38 2.75 9.46
CA GLU A 196 -14.96 1.36 9.63
C GLU A 196 -15.46 0.50 8.47
N ILE A 197 -14.55 -0.27 7.88
CA ILE A 197 -14.79 -1.21 6.79
C ILE A 197 -14.37 -2.60 7.25
N MET A 198 -15.19 -3.61 6.98
CA MET A 198 -14.83 -5.02 7.19
C MET A 198 -14.67 -5.71 5.83
N PRO A 199 -13.47 -5.68 5.25
CA PRO A 199 -13.20 -6.22 3.93
C PRO A 199 -12.90 -7.73 3.98
N PRO A 200 -12.97 -8.46 2.84
CA PRO A 200 -12.46 -9.82 2.75
C PRO A 200 -10.94 -9.86 2.97
N THR A 201 -10.45 -10.97 3.52
CA THR A 201 -9.02 -11.22 3.77
C THR A 201 -8.33 -11.95 2.60
N VAL A 202 -9.08 -12.30 1.57
CA VAL A 202 -8.59 -12.83 0.28
C VAL A 202 -8.95 -11.86 -0.84
N VAL A 203 -8.04 -11.68 -1.79
CA VAL A 203 -8.21 -10.74 -2.90
C VAL A 203 -7.75 -11.37 -4.22
N ASN A 204 -8.27 -10.88 -5.34
CA ASN A 204 -7.81 -11.27 -6.67
C ASN A 204 -6.50 -10.55 -7.04
N ALA A 205 -5.83 -11.04 -8.09
CA ALA A 205 -4.59 -10.47 -8.60
C ALA A 205 -4.72 -8.97 -8.95
N ALA A 206 -5.84 -8.54 -9.53
CA ALA A 206 -6.09 -7.14 -9.87
C ALA A 206 -6.00 -6.21 -8.65
N SER A 207 -6.44 -6.67 -7.48
CA SER A 207 -6.32 -5.92 -6.23
C SER A 207 -4.86 -5.82 -5.75
N GLY A 208 -4.08 -6.89 -5.88
CA GLY A 208 -2.64 -6.88 -5.58
C GLY A 208 -1.86 -5.93 -6.50
N TYR A 209 -2.17 -5.92 -7.79
CA TYR A 209 -1.58 -4.96 -8.75
C TYR A 209 -1.99 -3.52 -8.46
N GLY A 210 -3.23 -3.30 -8.02
CA GLY A 210 -3.77 -1.97 -7.72
C GLY A 210 -2.98 -1.21 -6.68
N THR A 211 -2.61 -1.86 -5.60
CA THR A 211 -1.83 -1.26 -4.49
C THR A 211 -0.33 -1.53 -4.57
N GLY A 212 0.12 -2.42 -5.48
CA GLY A 212 1.54 -2.63 -5.77
C GLY A 212 2.21 -3.77 -5.02
N GLN A 213 1.45 -4.65 -4.37
CA GLN A 213 1.95 -5.90 -3.83
C GLN A 213 2.28 -6.93 -4.93
N LEU A 214 1.63 -6.80 -6.10
CA LEU A 214 2.00 -7.55 -7.30
C LEU A 214 2.65 -6.61 -8.33
N PRO A 215 3.63 -7.13 -9.11
CA PRO A 215 4.22 -8.48 -9.03
C PRO A 215 5.01 -8.66 -7.73
N ASP A 216 4.80 -9.80 -7.04
CA ASP A 216 5.45 -10.12 -5.77
C ASP A 216 6.89 -10.61 -5.99
N LYS A 217 7.83 -9.65 -6.08
CA LYS A 217 9.24 -9.93 -6.31
C LYS A 217 9.95 -10.57 -5.10
N GLU A 218 9.40 -10.36 -3.90
CA GLU A 218 10.00 -10.81 -2.64
C GLU A 218 9.37 -12.10 -2.13
N GLY A 219 8.32 -12.60 -2.78
CA GLY A 219 7.63 -13.82 -2.38
C GLY A 219 6.90 -13.71 -1.04
N GLN A 220 6.35 -12.54 -0.73
CA GLN A 220 5.73 -12.25 0.57
C GLN A 220 4.26 -12.67 0.66
N MET A 221 3.56 -12.77 -0.46
CA MET A 221 2.13 -13.09 -0.47
C MET A 221 1.88 -14.60 -0.45
N TYR A 222 0.93 -15.04 0.36
CA TYR A 222 0.34 -16.37 0.25
C TYR A 222 -0.62 -16.41 -0.94
N HIS A 223 -0.46 -17.39 -1.82
CA HIS A 223 -1.28 -17.58 -3.01
C HIS A 223 -2.07 -18.89 -2.92
N CYS A 224 -3.40 -18.80 -3.02
CA CYS A 224 -4.31 -19.93 -3.16
C CYS A 224 -4.39 -20.28 -4.65
N THR A 225 -3.59 -21.24 -5.09
CA THR A 225 -3.34 -21.52 -6.51
C THR A 225 -4.57 -22.04 -7.28
N GLU A 226 -5.44 -22.80 -6.62
CA GLU A 226 -6.65 -23.36 -7.25
C GLU A 226 -7.68 -22.30 -7.61
N ASP A 227 -7.83 -21.28 -6.74
CA ASP A 227 -8.82 -20.21 -6.90
C ASP A 227 -8.23 -18.93 -7.49
N ASP A 228 -6.90 -18.86 -7.68
CA ASP A 228 -6.14 -17.66 -8.06
C ASP A 228 -6.43 -16.45 -7.16
N LEU A 229 -6.46 -16.71 -5.84
CA LEU A 229 -6.66 -15.70 -4.81
C LEU A 229 -5.43 -15.56 -3.92
N TYR A 230 -5.26 -14.38 -3.34
CA TYR A 230 -4.14 -14.03 -2.48
C TYR A 230 -4.64 -13.67 -1.09
N LEU A 231 -4.01 -14.20 -0.03
CA LEU A 231 -4.22 -13.74 1.34
C LEU A 231 -3.59 -12.34 1.47
N ILE A 232 -4.32 -11.41 2.08
CA ILE A 232 -3.86 -10.02 2.20
C ILE A 232 -2.69 -9.87 3.18
N PRO A 233 -1.62 -9.13 2.83
CA PRO A 233 -0.55 -8.78 3.76
C PRO A 233 -0.87 -7.55 4.62
N THR A 234 -1.96 -6.84 4.29
CA THR A 234 -2.46 -5.62 4.93
C THR A 234 -3.87 -5.31 4.44
N ALA A 235 -4.70 -4.69 5.28
CA ALA A 235 -6.01 -4.21 4.88
C ALA A 235 -5.96 -3.08 3.85
N GLU A 236 -4.81 -2.43 3.66
CA GLU A 236 -4.58 -1.49 2.56
C GLU A 236 -5.09 -2.05 1.23
N VAL A 237 -4.77 -3.33 0.93
CA VAL A 237 -5.09 -3.93 -0.35
C VAL A 237 -6.61 -3.92 -0.63
N PRO A 238 -7.46 -4.56 0.17
CA PRO A 238 -8.89 -4.57 -0.09
C PRO A 238 -9.54 -3.19 0.08
N VAL A 239 -9.14 -2.40 1.07
CA VAL A 239 -9.78 -1.11 1.36
C VAL A 239 -9.51 -0.09 0.27
N THR A 240 -8.27 0.03 -0.21
CA THR A 240 -7.92 0.95 -1.31
C THR A 240 -8.58 0.52 -2.62
N ASN A 241 -8.72 -0.80 -2.85
CA ASN A 241 -9.37 -1.35 -4.05
C ASN A 241 -10.89 -1.16 -4.12
N ILE A 242 -11.56 -0.73 -3.04
CA ILE A 242 -12.96 -0.26 -3.09
C ILE A 242 -13.12 0.85 -4.14
N TYR A 243 -12.06 1.65 -4.31
CA TYR A 243 -12.04 2.80 -5.22
C TYR A 243 -11.36 2.51 -6.57
N ARG A 244 -11.16 1.24 -6.92
CA ARG A 244 -10.65 0.84 -8.23
C ARG A 244 -11.69 1.11 -9.32
N ASP A 245 -11.23 1.75 -10.43
CA ASP A 245 -12.05 2.17 -11.58
C ASP A 245 -13.18 3.17 -11.23
N VAL A 246 -13.02 3.94 -10.13
CA VAL A 246 -14.00 4.93 -9.67
C VAL A 246 -13.57 6.33 -10.06
N ILE A 247 -14.56 7.16 -10.40
CA ILE A 247 -14.41 8.63 -10.52
C ILE A 247 -15.26 9.26 -9.43
N LEU A 248 -14.60 9.79 -8.40
CA LEU A 248 -15.21 10.47 -7.28
C LEU A 248 -15.56 11.92 -7.65
N ASN A 249 -16.43 12.57 -6.88
CA ASN A 249 -16.58 14.01 -6.91
C ASN A 249 -15.63 14.64 -5.89
N GLU A 250 -15.11 15.82 -6.17
CA GLU A 250 -14.17 16.52 -5.28
C GLU A 250 -14.72 16.72 -3.85
N ASN A 251 -16.03 16.95 -3.73
CA ASN A 251 -16.71 17.14 -2.44
C ASN A 251 -16.86 15.83 -1.61
N GLU A 252 -16.53 14.67 -2.16
CA GLU A 252 -16.47 13.41 -1.44
C GLU A 252 -15.11 13.19 -0.76
N LEU A 253 -14.12 14.05 -1.08
CA LEU A 253 -12.76 13.97 -0.54
C LEU A 253 -12.57 14.91 0.67
N PRO A 254 -11.73 14.56 1.66
CA PRO A 254 -11.01 13.30 1.76
C PRO A 254 -11.90 12.12 2.19
N ILE A 255 -11.69 10.96 1.58
CA ILE A 255 -12.23 9.70 2.10
C ILE A 255 -11.31 9.18 3.21
N LYS A 256 -11.91 8.76 4.32
CA LYS A 256 -11.19 8.23 5.49
C LYS A 256 -11.79 6.88 5.87
N ASN A 257 -11.07 5.79 5.65
CA ASN A 257 -11.50 4.44 6.01
C ASN A 257 -10.54 3.80 7.01
N CYS A 258 -11.06 3.00 7.94
CA CYS A 258 -10.25 2.11 8.78
C CYS A 258 -10.78 0.68 8.69
N ALA A 259 -9.89 -0.28 8.89
CA ALA A 259 -10.25 -1.69 8.88
C ALA A 259 -9.39 -2.49 9.85
N TYR A 260 -10.01 -3.39 10.59
CA TYR A 260 -9.36 -4.49 11.27
C TYR A 260 -9.31 -5.70 10.35
N THR A 261 -8.13 -6.30 10.19
CA THR A 261 -7.98 -7.59 9.49
C THR A 261 -6.86 -8.43 10.11
N GLN A 262 -6.95 -9.75 9.91
CA GLN A 262 -5.75 -10.59 9.91
C GLN A 262 -4.95 -10.27 8.65
N CYS A 263 -3.63 -10.22 8.82
CA CYS A 263 -2.65 -9.97 7.76
C CYS A 263 -1.74 -11.19 7.65
N PHE A 264 -1.39 -11.57 6.42
CA PHE A 264 -0.63 -12.78 6.15
C PHE A 264 0.63 -12.44 5.36
N ARG A 265 1.81 -12.80 5.89
CA ARG A 265 3.09 -12.60 5.23
C ARG A 265 3.93 -13.85 5.29
N ARG A 266 4.52 -14.24 4.17
CA ARG A 266 5.40 -15.42 4.11
C ARG A 266 6.72 -15.22 4.86
N GLU A 267 7.08 -13.96 5.13
CA GLU A 267 8.32 -13.58 5.83
C GLU A 267 9.55 -14.26 5.24
N ALA A 268 9.57 -14.39 3.91
CA ALA A 268 10.62 -15.07 3.18
C ALA A 268 11.99 -14.43 3.47
N GLY A 269 12.96 -15.25 3.88
CA GLY A 269 14.31 -14.79 4.19
C GLY A 269 14.56 -14.31 5.62
N SER A 270 13.56 -14.39 6.52
CA SER A 270 13.71 -13.97 7.91
C SER A 270 14.14 -15.13 8.81
N TYR A 271 15.25 -14.97 9.57
CA TYR A 271 15.83 -15.99 10.43
C TYR A 271 16.36 -15.42 11.75
N GLY A 272 16.48 -16.28 12.77
CA GLY A 272 17.25 -15.99 13.99
C GLY A 272 16.48 -15.21 15.06
N LYS A 273 17.14 -14.26 15.74
CA LYS A 273 16.58 -13.51 16.89
C LYS A 273 15.37 -12.65 16.53
N ASP A 274 15.27 -12.25 15.27
CA ASP A 274 14.21 -11.35 14.81
C ASP A 274 12.84 -12.05 14.67
N VAL A 275 12.80 -13.38 14.65
CA VAL A 275 11.55 -14.17 14.57
C VAL A 275 11.08 -14.69 15.93
N ARG A 276 11.77 -14.34 17.06
CA ARG A 276 11.39 -14.83 18.38
C ARG A 276 10.18 -14.10 18.95
N GLY A 277 9.25 -14.88 19.51
CA GLY A 277 8.04 -14.35 20.14
C GLY A 277 7.12 -13.66 19.14
N LEU A 278 6.74 -12.40 19.42
CA LEU A 278 5.84 -11.59 18.61
C LEU A 278 6.56 -10.64 17.63
N ASN A 279 7.86 -10.72 17.52
CA ASN A 279 8.63 -9.76 16.72
C ASN A 279 8.33 -9.85 15.22
N ARG A 280 8.11 -11.08 14.70
CA ARG A 280 7.82 -11.33 13.30
C ARG A 280 6.94 -12.57 13.14
N LEU A 281 5.79 -12.42 12.51
CA LEU A 281 4.75 -13.44 12.43
C LEU A 281 4.27 -13.62 11.00
N HIS A 282 3.84 -14.84 10.65
CA HIS A 282 3.20 -15.16 9.37
C HIS A 282 1.73 -14.72 9.32
N GLU A 283 1.07 -14.69 10.48
CA GLU A 283 -0.29 -14.20 10.66
C GLU A 283 -0.35 -13.24 11.85
N PHE A 284 -0.95 -12.07 11.66
CA PHE A 284 -1.07 -11.08 12.71
C PHE A 284 -2.25 -10.13 12.50
N SER A 285 -2.80 -9.64 13.61
CA SER A 285 -3.86 -8.63 13.64
C SER A 285 -3.32 -7.22 13.41
N LYS A 286 -3.99 -6.43 12.57
CA LYS A 286 -3.64 -5.03 12.31
C LYS A 286 -4.88 -4.18 12.08
N ILE A 287 -4.88 -2.97 12.63
CA ILE A 287 -5.79 -1.93 12.20
C ILE A 287 -5.06 -1.06 11.17
N GLU A 288 -5.71 -0.86 10.03
CA GLU A 288 -5.21 -0.04 8.95
C GLU A 288 -6.11 1.16 8.76
N ILE A 289 -5.52 2.32 8.56
CA ILE A 289 -6.21 3.54 8.13
C ILE A 289 -5.81 3.86 6.69
N VAL A 290 -6.79 4.18 5.85
CA VAL A 290 -6.59 4.50 4.44
C VAL A 290 -7.27 5.82 4.16
N ARG A 291 -6.58 6.71 3.43
CA ARG A 291 -7.18 7.94 2.90
C ARG A 291 -7.04 8.02 1.39
N ILE A 292 -8.06 8.61 0.78
CA ILE A 292 -8.05 9.02 -0.61
C ILE A 292 -8.32 10.52 -0.62
N ASP A 293 -7.43 11.29 -1.25
CA ASP A 293 -7.52 12.75 -1.22
C ASP A 293 -7.11 13.37 -2.56
N THR A 294 -7.26 14.68 -2.67
CA THR A 294 -6.71 15.45 -3.78
C THR A 294 -5.20 15.64 -3.63
N PRO A 295 -4.47 15.88 -4.71
CA PRO A 295 -3.05 16.22 -4.66
C PRO A 295 -2.74 17.40 -3.72
N GLU A 296 -3.61 18.40 -3.70
CA GLU A 296 -3.43 19.65 -2.94
C GLU A 296 -3.52 19.41 -1.43
N HIS A 297 -4.33 18.44 -0.99
CA HIS A 297 -4.59 18.18 0.44
C HIS A 297 -3.85 16.94 0.99
N SER A 298 -3.24 16.14 0.14
CA SER A 298 -2.65 14.86 0.55
C SER A 298 -1.54 15.00 1.60
N GLN A 299 -0.77 16.10 1.57
CA GLN A 299 0.23 16.35 2.61
C GLN A 299 -0.40 16.61 3.98
N GLN A 300 -1.46 17.44 4.02
CA GLN A 300 -2.21 17.68 5.26
C GLN A 300 -2.84 16.37 5.78
N SER A 301 -3.42 15.56 4.88
CA SER A 301 -3.94 14.23 5.21
C SER A 301 -2.87 13.33 5.81
N HIS A 302 -1.64 13.37 5.29
CA HIS A 302 -0.52 12.60 5.82
C HIS A 302 -0.15 13.05 7.24
N ASP A 303 -0.04 14.38 7.47
CA ASP A 303 0.27 14.94 8.79
C ASP A 303 -0.81 14.60 9.83
N GLU A 304 -2.08 14.63 9.45
CA GLU A 304 -3.19 14.20 10.32
C GLU A 304 -3.12 12.71 10.66
N MET A 305 -2.71 11.85 9.71
CA MET A 305 -2.52 10.43 9.96
C MET A 305 -1.35 10.19 10.93
N LEU A 306 -0.24 10.89 10.76
CA LEU A 306 0.90 10.84 11.68
C LEU A 306 0.48 11.25 13.09
N ALA A 307 -0.25 12.36 13.24
CA ALA A 307 -0.75 12.82 14.53
C ALA A 307 -1.72 11.82 15.18
N HIS A 308 -2.57 11.16 14.39
CA HIS A 308 -3.47 10.12 14.89
C HIS A 308 -2.68 8.93 15.46
N VAL A 309 -1.73 8.38 14.71
CA VAL A 309 -0.90 7.24 15.15
C VAL A 309 -0.07 7.61 16.39
N GLU A 310 0.55 8.79 16.41
CA GLU A 310 1.27 9.29 17.57
C GLU A 310 0.36 9.35 18.80
N GLY A 311 -0.86 9.88 18.65
CA GLY A 311 -1.85 9.97 19.72
C GLY A 311 -2.23 8.60 20.32
N LEU A 312 -2.25 7.53 19.51
CA LEU A 312 -2.48 6.17 20.01
C LEU A 312 -1.34 5.70 20.92
N LEU A 313 -0.08 5.95 20.54
CA LEU A 313 1.09 5.58 21.35
C LEU A 313 1.15 6.37 22.65
N GLN A 314 0.82 7.66 22.62
CA GLN A 314 0.72 8.52 23.82
C GLN A 314 -0.35 8.01 24.78
N LYS A 315 -1.54 7.65 24.29
CA LYS A 315 -2.62 7.09 25.10
C LYS A 315 -2.26 5.72 25.70
N LEU A 316 -1.45 4.93 25.00
CA LEU A 316 -0.90 3.67 25.51
C LEU A 316 0.26 3.86 26.49
N GLU A 317 0.69 5.08 26.72
CA GLU A 317 1.80 5.43 27.65
C GLU A 317 3.14 4.73 27.26
N LEU A 318 3.36 4.47 25.97
CA LEU A 318 4.56 3.80 25.47
C LEU A 318 5.64 4.80 25.06
N PRO A 319 6.93 4.54 25.34
CA PRO A 319 8.03 5.31 24.78
C PRO A 319 8.14 5.02 23.28
N TYR A 320 8.24 6.07 22.47
CA TYR A 320 8.26 5.95 21.02
C TYR A 320 9.24 6.90 20.35
N ARG A 321 9.61 6.57 19.12
CA ARG A 321 10.26 7.50 18.18
C ARG A 321 9.59 7.41 16.81
N ILE A 322 9.68 8.51 16.07
CA ILE A 322 9.17 8.62 14.70
C ILE A 322 10.37 8.83 13.79
N LEU A 323 10.50 7.99 12.76
CA LEU A 323 11.55 8.04 11.77
C LEU A 323 10.98 8.44 10.41
N ARG A 324 11.67 9.34 9.72
CA ARG A 324 11.45 9.54 8.30
C ARG A 324 12.40 8.61 7.54
N LEU A 325 11.82 7.72 6.73
CA LEU A 325 12.58 6.71 6.02
C LEU A 325 13.42 7.32 4.90
N CYS A 326 14.61 6.78 4.71
CA CYS A 326 15.50 7.11 3.60
C CYS A 326 15.07 6.39 2.30
N GLY A 327 15.63 6.81 1.18
CA GLY A 327 15.28 6.28 -0.14
C GLY A 327 15.44 4.77 -0.27
N GLY A 328 16.46 4.18 0.35
CA GLY A 328 16.77 2.75 0.28
C GLY A 328 15.94 1.86 1.19
N ASP A 329 15.31 2.43 2.24
CA ASP A 329 14.48 1.68 3.20
C ASP A 329 12.96 1.83 2.92
N MET A 330 12.58 2.83 2.13
CA MET A 330 11.18 3.05 1.76
C MET A 330 10.61 1.92 0.90
N SER A 331 9.33 1.61 1.11
CA SER A 331 8.60 0.67 0.27
C SER A 331 8.61 1.10 -1.21
N PHE A 332 8.48 0.12 -2.10
CA PHE A 332 8.48 0.30 -3.55
C PHE A 332 7.48 1.38 -4.03
N THR A 333 6.31 1.46 -3.40
CA THR A 333 5.20 2.31 -3.83
C THR A 333 5.15 3.68 -3.17
N ALA A 334 5.79 3.88 -2.00
CA ALA A 334 5.70 5.13 -1.26
C ALA A 334 6.53 6.26 -1.88
N ALA A 335 5.99 7.49 -1.83
CA ALA A 335 6.72 8.73 -2.13
C ALA A 335 7.29 9.38 -0.85
N LEU A 336 6.63 9.16 0.28
CA LEU A 336 7.07 9.59 1.61
C LEU A 336 6.55 8.60 2.64
N CYS A 337 7.40 8.22 3.59
CA CYS A 337 7.06 7.25 4.63
C CYS A 337 7.67 7.66 5.97
N TYR A 338 6.88 7.46 7.03
CA TYR A 338 7.32 7.58 8.41
C TYR A 338 6.99 6.30 9.16
N ASP A 339 7.97 5.79 9.90
CA ASP A 339 7.78 4.66 10.79
C ASP A 339 7.71 5.11 12.25
N PHE A 340 6.85 4.45 13.01
CA PHE A 340 6.74 4.59 14.45
C PHE A 340 7.33 3.35 15.09
N GLU A 341 8.24 3.57 16.01
CA GLU A 341 8.84 2.49 16.78
C GLU A 341 8.60 2.71 18.27
N VAL A 342 8.41 1.63 19.01
CA VAL A 342 8.34 1.62 20.47
C VAL A 342 9.56 0.91 21.04
N TYR A 343 10.05 1.39 22.18
CA TYR A 343 11.22 0.79 22.80
C TYR A 343 10.84 -0.44 23.61
N SER A 344 11.54 -1.53 23.37
CA SER A 344 11.46 -2.78 24.13
C SER A 344 12.62 -2.81 25.12
N GLU A 345 12.34 -2.54 26.38
CA GLU A 345 13.35 -2.49 27.43
C GLU A 345 14.03 -3.85 27.66
N ALA A 346 13.25 -4.94 27.63
CA ALA A 346 13.79 -6.28 27.87
C ALA A 346 14.66 -6.78 26.70
N GLN A 347 14.43 -6.29 25.49
CA GLN A 347 15.25 -6.64 24.31
C GLN A 347 16.35 -5.59 24.04
N GLY A 348 16.28 -4.41 24.67
CA GLY A 348 17.22 -3.31 24.47
C GLY A 348 17.19 -2.76 23.04
N ARG A 349 16.00 -2.74 22.38
CA ARG A 349 15.86 -2.30 20.99
C ARG A 349 14.52 -1.64 20.67
N TRP A 350 14.50 -0.88 19.61
CA TRP A 350 13.30 -0.32 19.03
C TRP A 350 12.56 -1.36 18.16
N LEU A 351 11.23 -1.35 18.23
CA LEU A 351 10.34 -2.23 17.48
C LEU A 351 9.39 -1.37 16.66
N GLU A 352 9.44 -1.48 15.35
CA GLU A 352 8.48 -0.83 14.45
C GLU A 352 7.06 -1.35 14.70
N VAL A 353 6.12 -0.45 14.95
CA VAL A 353 4.71 -0.76 15.23
C VAL A 353 3.74 -0.16 14.23
N SER A 354 4.20 0.78 13.43
CA SER A 354 3.42 1.42 12.37
C SER A 354 4.33 1.99 11.30
N SER A 355 3.82 1.97 10.08
CA SER A 355 4.36 2.70 8.95
C SER A 355 3.23 3.52 8.33
N VAL A 356 3.45 4.82 8.10
CA VAL A 356 2.46 5.75 7.53
C VAL A 356 3.02 6.34 6.25
N SER A 357 2.36 6.05 5.12
CA SER A 357 2.86 6.35 3.78
C SER A 357 1.92 7.24 2.97
N ASN A 358 2.52 8.13 2.18
CA ASN A 358 1.88 8.82 1.08
C ASN A 358 2.42 8.26 -0.24
N PHE A 359 1.52 7.87 -1.14
CA PHE A 359 1.86 7.25 -2.42
C PHE A 359 1.68 8.21 -3.60
N ASP A 360 1.28 9.44 -3.35
CA ASP A 360 0.85 10.36 -4.40
C ASP A 360 -0.19 9.70 -5.33
N SER A 361 -0.07 9.92 -6.63
CA SER A 361 -0.93 9.32 -7.64
C SER A 361 -0.49 7.91 -8.07
N TYR A 362 0.57 7.35 -7.47
CA TYR A 362 1.16 6.10 -7.94
C TYR A 362 0.21 4.91 -7.88
N GLN A 363 -0.44 4.69 -6.74
CA GLN A 363 -1.46 3.66 -6.59
C GLN A 363 -2.75 4.05 -7.34
N ALA A 364 -3.17 5.30 -7.25
CA ALA A 364 -4.35 5.79 -7.94
C ALA A 364 -4.26 5.57 -9.47
N ASN A 365 -3.07 5.73 -10.07
CA ASN A 365 -2.85 5.42 -11.49
C ASN A 365 -2.94 3.92 -11.80
N ARG A 366 -2.53 3.04 -10.87
CA ARG A 366 -2.72 1.58 -11.02
C ARG A 366 -4.19 1.18 -10.90
N LEU A 367 -4.87 1.78 -9.91
CA LEU A 367 -6.29 1.56 -9.59
C LEU A 367 -7.25 2.25 -10.56
N GLN A 368 -6.78 3.25 -11.34
CA GLN A 368 -7.64 4.19 -12.05
C GLN A 368 -8.64 4.90 -11.11
N CYS A 369 -8.18 5.19 -9.88
CA CYS A 369 -8.91 5.99 -8.89
C CYS A 369 -8.72 7.47 -9.23
N ARG A 370 -9.81 8.14 -9.60
CA ARG A 370 -9.81 9.51 -10.12
C ARG A 370 -10.89 10.34 -9.43
N TYR A 371 -10.77 11.63 -9.53
CA TYR A 371 -11.84 12.53 -9.11
C TYR A 371 -12.11 13.60 -10.17
N ARG A 372 -13.29 14.18 -10.13
CA ARG A 372 -13.72 15.30 -10.96
C ARG A 372 -13.64 16.57 -10.13
N ASN A 373 -12.72 17.47 -10.51
CA ASN A 373 -12.54 18.73 -9.82
C ASN A 373 -13.65 19.76 -10.18
N ALA A 374 -13.63 20.93 -9.51
CA ALA A 374 -14.58 22.01 -9.73
C ALA A 374 -14.67 22.46 -11.20
N ASP A 375 -13.56 22.43 -11.95
CA ASP A 375 -13.50 22.72 -13.38
C ASP A 375 -14.03 21.59 -14.28
N LYS A 376 -14.60 20.54 -13.71
CA LYS A 376 -15.06 19.30 -14.39
C LYS A 376 -13.95 18.50 -15.07
N LYS A 377 -12.68 18.74 -14.75
CA LYS A 377 -11.55 17.97 -15.22
C LYS A 377 -11.36 16.72 -14.36
N ILE A 378 -11.03 15.60 -15.00
CA ILE A 378 -10.73 14.35 -14.31
C ILE A 378 -9.24 14.31 -13.99
N GLN A 379 -8.91 14.05 -12.72
CA GLN A 379 -7.54 13.94 -12.22
C GLN A 379 -7.39 12.65 -11.40
N LEU A 380 -6.15 12.19 -11.24
CA LEU A 380 -5.84 11.09 -10.33
C LEU A 380 -5.92 11.57 -8.89
N CYS A 381 -6.50 10.75 -8.02
CA CYS A 381 -6.41 10.96 -6.58
C CYS A 381 -4.99 10.69 -6.07
N HIS A 382 -4.71 11.14 -4.84
CA HIS A 382 -3.62 10.65 -4.02
C HIS A 382 -4.15 9.60 -3.03
N THR A 383 -3.35 8.57 -2.75
CA THR A 383 -3.67 7.53 -1.77
C THR A 383 -2.67 7.54 -0.63
N LEU A 384 -3.14 7.30 0.58
CA LEU A 384 -2.33 7.23 1.78
C LEU A 384 -2.79 6.05 2.63
N ASN A 385 -1.87 5.43 3.35
CA ASN A 385 -2.21 4.43 4.36
C ASN A 385 -1.35 4.57 5.61
N GLY A 386 -1.78 3.90 6.66
CA GLY A 386 -0.98 3.76 7.87
C GLY A 386 -1.52 2.67 8.78
N SER A 387 -0.63 1.98 9.47
CA SER A 387 -1.02 1.03 10.51
C SER A 387 -1.39 1.79 11.78
N ALA A 388 -2.60 1.57 12.30
CA ALA A 388 -3.10 2.25 13.50
C ALA A 388 -3.60 1.26 14.59
N LEU A 389 -2.84 0.24 15.03
CA LEU A 389 -1.46 -0.16 14.89
C LEU A 389 -1.35 -1.66 14.52
N ALA A 390 -0.10 -2.17 14.35
CA ALA A 390 0.16 -3.62 14.24
C ALA A 390 0.26 -4.22 15.65
N LEU A 391 -0.70 -5.10 15.99
CA LEU A 391 -0.91 -5.55 17.36
C LEU A 391 0.25 -6.36 18.00
N PRO A 392 0.94 -7.28 17.30
CA PRO A 392 1.90 -8.14 17.97
C PRO A 392 3.00 -7.38 18.71
N ARG A 393 3.61 -6.40 18.05
CA ARG A 393 4.69 -5.62 18.64
C ARG A 393 4.18 -4.64 19.70
N ILE A 394 2.94 -4.17 19.59
CA ILE A 394 2.27 -3.41 20.66
C ILE A 394 2.03 -4.29 21.88
N VAL A 395 1.54 -5.52 21.70
CA VAL A 395 1.39 -6.48 22.82
C VAL A 395 2.75 -6.77 23.45
N ALA A 396 3.78 -7.03 22.66
CA ALA A 396 5.14 -7.24 23.17
C ALA A 396 5.60 -6.04 24.01
N ALA A 397 5.45 -4.82 23.50
CA ALA A 397 5.83 -3.61 24.20
C ALA A 397 5.02 -3.37 25.49
N LEU A 398 3.71 -3.63 25.48
CA LEU A 398 2.87 -3.52 26.68
C LEU A 398 3.29 -4.53 27.76
N LEU A 399 3.51 -5.78 27.38
CA LEU A 399 3.95 -6.80 28.33
C LEU A 399 5.31 -6.43 28.96
N GLU A 400 6.26 -6.00 28.14
CA GLU A 400 7.61 -5.71 28.58
C GLU A 400 7.69 -4.40 29.38
N ASN A 401 7.06 -3.31 28.90
CA ASN A 401 7.19 -2.00 29.53
C ASN A 401 6.30 -1.81 30.77
N PHE A 402 5.28 -2.65 30.98
CA PHE A 402 4.37 -2.53 32.12
C PHE A 402 4.44 -3.70 33.11
N GLN A 403 5.48 -4.54 33.01
CA GLN A 403 5.71 -5.58 33.97
C GLN A 403 6.10 -5.01 35.36
N THR A 404 5.51 -5.58 36.40
CA THR A 404 5.80 -5.29 37.80
C THR A 404 6.00 -6.59 38.57
N PRO A 405 6.47 -6.55 39.84
CA PRO A 405 6.53 -7.76 40.68
C PRO A 405 5.16 -8.42 40.88
N GLU A 406 4.08 -7.65 40.90
CA GLU A 406 2.70 -8.10 41.16
C GLU A 406 1.98 -8.63 39.90
N GLY A 407 2.43 -8.21 38.71
CA GLY A 407 1.76 -8.53 37.44
C GLY A 407 2.12 -7.57 36.33
N ILE A 408 1.30 -7.53 35.29
CA ILE A 408 1.44 -6.62 34.15
C ILE A 408 0.36 -5.55 34.24
N ARG A 409 0.74 -4.30 34.47
CA ARG A 409 -0.17 -3.16 34.55
C ARG A 409 -0.84 -2.93 33.17
N ILE A 410 -2.12 -2.63 33.18
CA ILE A 410 -2.87 -2.28 31.98
C ILE A 410 -2.97 -0.75 31.88
N PRO A 411 -2.58 -0.14 30.74
CA PRO A 411 -2.78 1.29 30.50
C PRO A 411 -4.22 1.71 30.75
N LYS A 412 -4.44 2.91 31.31
CA LYS A 412 -5.77 3.39 31.71
C LYS A 412 -6.80 3.29 30.60
N VAL A 413 -6.42 3.62 29.37
CA VAL A 413 -7.31 3.61 28.20
C VAL A 413 -7.78 2.21 27.82
N LEU A 414 -7.06 1.16 28.19
CA LEU A 414 -7.42 -0.23 27.93
C LEU A 414 -8.22 -0.89 29.05
N GLN A 415 -8.21 -0.31 30.27
CA GLN A 415 -8.90 -0.91 31.44
C GLN A 415 -10.40 -1.13 31.19
N PRO A 416 -11.15 -0.22 30.55
CA PRO A 416 -12.58 -0.46 30.25
C PRO A 416 -12.82 -1.68 29.36
N TYR A 417 -11.91 -1.92 28.41
CA TYR A 417 -11.98 -3.07 27.48
C TYR A 417 -11.49 -4.37 28.14
N MET A 418 -10.47 -4.28 28.99
CA MET A 418 -9.90 -5.40 29.73
C MET A 418 -10.77 -5.81 30.91
N GLY A 419 -11.46 -4.87 31.58
CA GLY A 419 -12.20 -5.08 32.80
C GLY A 419 -11.32 -5.38 34.00
N CYS A 420 -10.03 -5.02 33.94
CA CYS A 420 -9.05 -5.10 35.01
C CYS A 420 -7.95 -4.05 34.78
N ASP A 421 -7.22 -3.74 35.83
CA ASP A 421 -6.08 -2.81 35.81
C ASP A 421 -4.72 -3.54 35.73
N MET A 422 -4.74 -4.87 35.95
CA MET A 422 -3.54 -5.71 35.97
C MET A 422 -3.84 -7.15 35.53
N ILE A 423 -2.91 -7.74 34.79
CA ILE A 423 -2.86 -9.17 34.50
C ILE A 423 -1.99 -9.84 35.56
N LYS A 424 -2.53 -10.87 36.21
CA LYS A 424 -1.88 -11.63 37.29
C LYS A 424 -1.77 -13.09 36.96
#